data_d435682898c894762e7bb256f884c860
#
_entry.id   d435682898c894762e7bb256f884c860
#
_cell.length_a   1.000
_cell.length_b   1.000
_cell.length_c   1.000
_cell.angle_alpha   90.00
_cell.angle_beta   90.00
_cell.angle_gamma   90.00
#
_symmetry.space_group_name_H-M   'P 1'
#
loop_
_entity.id
_entity.type
_entity.pdbx_description
1 polymer ?
#
loop_
_entity_poly.entity_id
_entity_poly.type
_entity_poly.pdbx_seq_one_letter_code
_entity_poly.pdbx_strand_id
1 'polypeptide(L)'
;MNCINCGAFLTDTDLDYCPHCGANVLIQKKVDYLSKLYYNQGLEKASIRDLSGAISCLKQSLAYDKRNIRARNLLGLVYFETGEVVAALSEWVISKNIQKNRNLASEYIARLQA
;
A
#
# COMPACT_ATOMS: atom_id res chain seq x y z
N MET A 1 10.47 8.11 7.43
CA MET A 1 9.39 7.40 8.12
C MET A 1 8.70 8.34 9.09
N ASN A 2 7.38 8.33 9.13
CA ASN A 2 6.62 9.14 10.10
C ASN A 2 6.26 8.29 11.30
N CYS A 3 6.35 8.87 12.50
CA CYS A 3 5.93 8.18 13.72
C CYS A 3 4.41 7.97 13.69
N ILE A 4 3.97 6.73 13.90
CA ILE A 4 2.55 6.39 13.87
C ILE A 4 1.76 7.00 15.03
N ASN A 5 2.46 7.32 16.14
CA ASN A 5 1.83 7.86 17.34
C ASN A 5 1.66 9.40 17.29
N CYS A 6 2.69 10.13 16.87
CA CYS A 6 2.67 11.61 16.89
C CYS A 6 2.74 12.25 15.49
N GLY A 7 3.02 11.49 14.45
CA GLY A 7 3.12 11.98 13.08
C GLY A 7 4.43 12.70 12.75
N ALA A 8 5.36 12.82 13.69
CA ALA A 8 6.64 13.47 13.45
C ALA A 8 7.48 12.68 12.45
N PHE A 9 8.16 13.38 11.54
CA PHE A 9 9.06 12.74 10.59
C PHE A 9 10.34 12.29 11.30
N LEU A 10 10.68 11.00 11.14
CA LEU A 10 11.85 10.40 11.75
C LEU A 10 12.97 10.32 10.71
N THR A 11 14.03 11.11 10.91
CA THR A 11 15.18 11.16 10.00
C THR A 11 16.21 10.06 10.30
N ASP A 12 16.26 9.59 11.55
CA ASP A 12 17.17 8.54 11.98
C ASP A 12 16.40 7.21 12.07
N THR A 13 16.67 6.31 11.13
CA THR A 13 16.01 5.01 11.04
C THR A 13 16.58 3.98 12.03
N ASP A 14 17.69 4.29 12.71
CA ASP A 14 18.28 3.39 13.70
C ASP A 14 17.66 3.53 15.09
N LEU A 15 16.83 4.57 15.30
CA LEU A 15 16.12 4.78 16.56
C LEU A 15 15.02 3.74 16.75
N ASP A 16 14.93 3.18 17.96
CA ASP A 16 13.82 2.31 18.35
C ASP A 16 12.67 3.08 18.97
N TYR A 17 12.90 4.32 19.38
CA TYR A 17 11.93 5.18 20.01
C TYR A 17 11.84 6.52 19.27
N CYS A 18 10.63 7.06 19.19
CA CYS A 18 10.42 8.37 18.61
C CYS A 18 10.99 9.44 19.55
N PRO A 19 11.90 10.33 19.09
CA PRO A 19 12.48 11.37 19.96
C PRO A 19 11.48 12.44 20.36
N HIS A 20 10.34 12.56 19.68
CA HIS A 20 9.32 13.57 19.95
C HIS A 20 8.28 13.12 20.95
N CYS A 21 7.83 11.86 20.90
CA CYS A 21 6.76 11.36 21.77
C CYS A 21 7.18 10.18 22.66
N GLY A 22 8.38 9.62 22.46
CA GLY A 22 8.88 8.49 23.23
C GLY A 22 8.27 7.14 22.87
N ALA A 23 7.40 7.06 21.87
CA ALA A 23 6.79 5.80 21.47
C ALA A 23 7.82 4.85 20.84
N ASN A 24 7.67 3.54 21.10
CA ASN A 24 8.52 2.52 20.48
C ASN A 24 8.15 2.37 19.00
N VAL A 25 9.11 2.67 18.11
CA VAL A 25 8.91 2.61 16.66
C VAL A 25 9.49 1.34 16.02
N LEU A 26 10.05 0.42 16.82
CA LEU A 26 10.63 -0.82 16.31
C LEU A 26 9.55 -1.68 15.62
N ILE A 27 8.38 -1.79 16.24
CA ILE A 27 7.24 -2.55 15.68
C ILE A 27 6.78 -1.89 14.37
N GLN A 28 6.70 -0.56 14.33
CA GLN A 28 6.35 0.18 13.12
C GLN A 28 7.32 -0.11 11.98
N LYS A 29 8.64 -0.12 12.27
CA LYS A 29 9.65 -0.45 11.26
C LYS A 29 9.46 -1.85 10.69
N LYS A 30 9.18 -2.83 11.55
CA LYS A 30 8.92 -4.22 11.13
C LYS A 30 7.67 -4.32 10.27
N VAL A 31 6.59 -3.65 10.66
CA VAL A 31 5.33 -3.64 9.93
C VAL A 31 5.52 -2.98 8.56
N ASP A 32 6.21 -1.85 8.49
CA ASP A 32 6.52 -1.18 7.23
C ASP A 32 7.35 -2.07 6.30
N TYR A 33 8.36 -2.73 6.86
CA TYR A 33 9.20 -3.66 6.10
C TYR A 33 8.38 -4.82 5.52
N LEU A 34 7.52 -5.43 6.34
CA LEU A 34 6.69 -6.55 5.91
C LEU A 34 5.69 -6.12 4.83
N SER A 35 5.09 -4.95 4.96
CA SER A 35 4.19 -4.42 3.94
C SER A 35 4.90 -4.27 2.60
N LYS A 36 6.09 -3.70 2.59
CA LYS A 36 6.91 -3.53 1.38
C LYS A 36 7.35 -4.87 0.79
N LEU A 37 7.71 -5.83 1.65
CA LEU A 37 8.12 -7.16 1.22
C LEU A 37 6.99 -7.87 0.47
N TYR A 38 5.78 -7.87 1.03
CA TYR A 38 4.62 -8.50 0.40
C TYR A 38 4.18 -7.75 -0.86
N TYR A 39 4.31 -6.41 -0.88
CA TYR A 39 4.08 -5.65 -2.09
C TYR A 39 5.02 -6.09 -3.22
N ASN A 40 6.32 -6.23 -2.93
CA ASN A 40 7.30 -6.67 -3.92
C ASN A 40 7.01 -8.09 -4.41
N GLN A 41 6.60 -8.99 -3.52
CA GLN A 41 6.18 -10.34 -3.90
C GLN A 41 4.93 -10.31 -4.79
N GLY A 42 3.97 -9.47 -4.47
CA GLY A 42 2.77 -9.29 -5.27
C GLY A 42 3.11 -8.76 -6.68
N LEU A 43 4.04 -7.81 -6.75
CA LEU A 43 4.49 -7.26 -8.03
C LEU A 43 5.15 -8.32 -8.90
N GLU A 44 6.01 -9.17 -8.32
CA GLU A 44 6.63 -10.28 -9.03
C GLU A 44 5.59 -11.26 -9.57
N LYS A 45 4.61 -11.65 -8.74
CA LYS A 45 3.55 -12.56 -9.16
C LYS A 45 2.68 -11.96 -10.25
N ALA A 46 2.38 -10.66 -10.15
CA ALA A 46 1.62 -9.96 -11.20
C ALA A 46 2.40 -9.94 -12.52
N SER A 47 3.72 -9.76 -12.49
CA SER A 47 4.55 -9.71 -13.69
C SER A 47 4.63 -11.05 -14.40
N ILE A 48 4.52 -12.16 -13.70
CA ILE A 48 4.46 -13.51 -14.30
C ILE A 48 3.01 -13.99 -14.53
N ARG A 49 2.03 -13.11 -14.35
CA ARG A 49 0.61 -13.36 -14.57
C ARG A 49 -0.01 -14.35 -13.59
N ASP A 50 0.60 -14.53 -12.42
CA ASP A 50 -0.01 -15.27 -11.30
C ASP A 50 -0.92 -14.28 -10.53
N LEU A 51 -2.11 -14.01 -11.06
CA LEU A 51 -2.98 -12.95 -10.55
C LEU A 51 -3.56 -13.31 -9.19
N SER A 52 -3.94 -14.56 -8.96
CA SER A 52 -4.45 -14.97 -7.64
C SER A 52 -3.39 -14.90 -6.56
N GLY A 53 -2.14 -15.29 -6.87
CA GLY A 53 -1.01 -15.16 -5.97
C GLY A 53 -0.69 -13.68 -5.69
N ALA A 54 -0.77 -12.82 -6.71
CA ALA A 54 -0.59 -11.39 -6.56
C ALA A 54 -1.62 -10.78 -5.62
N ILE A 55 -2.89 -11.13 -5.78
CA ILE A 55 -3.98 -10.67 -4.90
C ILE A 55 -3.69 -11.06 -3.45
N SER A 56 -3.32 -12.31 -3.22
CA SER A 56 -3.02 -12.81 -1.87
C SER A 56 -1.86 -12.02 -1.23
N CYS A 57 -0.77 -11.82 -1.95
CA CYS A 57 0.38 -11.06 -1.46
C CYS A 57 0.04 -9.59 -1.19
N LEU A 58 -0.72 -8.95 -2.08
CA LEU A 58 -1.10 -7.55 -1.92
C LEU A 58 -2.07 -7.35 -0.77
N LYS A 59 -3.01 -8.27 -0.55
CA LYS A 59 -3.87 -8.24 0.64
C LYS A 59 -3.05 -8.38 1.92
N GLN A 60 -2.02 -9.22 1.91
CA GLN A 60 -1.13 -9.36 3.05
C GLN A 60 -0.34 -8.08 3.31
N SER A 61 0.16 -7.43 2.25
CA SER A 61 0.81 -6.13 2.35
C SER A 61 -0.10 -5.10 3.02
N LEU A 62 -1.37 -5.04 2.61
CA LEU A 62 -2.35 -4.12 3.18
C LEU A 62 -2.77 -4.49 4.60
N ALA A 63 -2.66 -5.75 4.99
CA ALA A 63 -2.89 -6.16 6.38
C ALA A 63 -1.85 -5.56 7.31
N TYR A 64 -0.61 -5.41 6.85
CA TYR A 64 0.45 -4.75 7.61
C TYR A 64 0.40 -3.23 7.53
N ASP A 65 0.02 -2.67 6.38
CA ASP A 65 -0.08 -1.22 6.21
C ASP A 65 -1.24 -0.89 5.26
N LYS A 66 -2.39 -0.55 5.84
CA LYS A 66 -3.61 -0.20 5.09
C LYS A 66 -3.45 1.04 4.22
N ARG A 67 -2.44 1.88 4.51
CA ARG A 67 -2.17 3.12 3.78
C ARG A 67 -1.10 2.94 2.71
N ASN A 68 -0.69 1.73 2.41
CA ASN A 68 0.26 1.46 1.34
C ASN A 68 -0.42 1.68 -0.02
N ILE A 69 -0.26 2.88 -0.54
CA ILE A 69 -0.91 3.34 -1.78
C ILE A 69 -0.46 2.50 -2.97
N ARG A 70 0.82 2.14 -3.03
CA ARG A 70 1.36 1.31 -4.12
C ARG A 70 0.69 -0.05 -4.16
N ALA A 71 0.51 -0.67 -2.99
CA ALA A 71 -0.17 -1.96 -2.90
C ALA A 71 -1.64 -1.86 -3.30
N ARG A 72 -2.35 -0.80 -2.89
CA ARG A 72 -3.74 -0.60 -3.29
C ARG A 72 -3.88 -0.37 -4.78
N ASN A 73 -3.03 0.47 -5.36
CA ASN A 73 -3.08 0.75 -6.79
C ASN A 73 -2.80 -0.50 -7.62
N LEU A 74 -1.80 -1.28 -7.22
CA LEU A 74 -1.47 -2.53 -7.90
C LEU A 74 -2.58 -3.57 -7.73
N LEU A 75 -3.15 -3.69 -6.53
CA LEU A 75 -4.26 -4.60 -6.28
C LEU A 75 -5.46 -4.26 -7.15
N GLY A 76 -5.76 -2.96 -7.32
CA GLY A 76 -6.78 -2.52 -8.23
C GLY A 76 -6.52 -2.94 -9.68
N LEU A 77 -5.28 -2.78 -10.15
CA LEU A 77 -4.90 -3.22 -11.50
C LEU A 77 -5.06 -4.74 -11.67
N VAL A 78 -4.67 -5.52 -10.66
CA VAL A 78 -4.80 -6.98 -10.69
C VAL A 78 -6.28 -7.38 -10.69
N TYR A 79 -7.12 -6.75 -9.87
CA TYR A 79 -8.56 -6.99 -9.91
C TYR A 79 -9.17 -6.66 -11.26
N PHE A 80 -8.75 -5.55 -11.88
CA PHE A 80 -9.22 -5.20 -13.21
C PHE A 80 -8.86 -6.28 -14.24
N GLU A 81 -7.64 -6.81 -14.17
CA GLU A 81 -7.19 -7.89 -15.05
C GLU A 81 -7.98 -9.18 -14.85
N THR A 82 -8.47 -9.44 -13.65
CA THR A 82 -9.31 -10.62 -13.37
C THR A 82 -10.78 -10.39 -13.69
N GLY A 83 -11.15 -9.19 -14.13
CA GLY A 83 -12.53 -8.84 -14.44
C GLY A 83 -13.35 -8.33 -13.26
N GLU A 84 -12.75 -8.19 -12.08
CA GLU A 84 -13.42 -7.69 -10.89
C GLU A 84 -13.37 -6.14 -10.85
N VAL A 85 -14.14 -5.50 -11.73
CA VAL A 85 -14.09 -4.04 -11.93
C VAL A 85 -14.53 -3.28 -10.69
N VAL A 86 -15.56 -3.76 -9.98
CA VAL A 86 -16.05 -3.09 -8.77
C VAL A 86 -14.99 -3.12 -7.66
N ALA A 87 -14.32 -4.25 -7.48
CA ALA A 87 -13.25 -4.38 -6.51
C ALA A 87 -12.06 -3.47 -6.87
N ALA A 88 -11.71 -3.41 -8.17
CA ALA A 88 -10.65 -2.52 -8.66
C ALA A 88 -10.97 -1.06 -8.35
N LEU A 89 -12.18 -0.63 -8.65
CA LEU A 89 -12.62 0.75 -8.40
C LEU A 89 -12.60 1.07 -6.91
N SER A 90 -13.03 0.13 -6.07
CA SER A 90 -13.01 0.31 -4.61
C SER A 90 -11.60 0.56 -4.09
N GLU A 91 -10.62 -0.22 -4.54
CA GLU A 91 -9.23 -0.05 -4.12
C GLU A 91 -8.66 1.29 -4.57
N TRP A 92 -8.95 1.73 -5.79
CA TRP A 92 -8.47 3.01 -6.31
C TRP A 92 -9.12 4.19 -5.60
N VAL A 93 -10.42 4.11 -5.25
CA VAL A 93 -11.10 5.16 -4.47
C VAL A 93 -10.47 5.30 -3.08
N ILE A 94 -10.20 4.18 -2.41
CA ILE A 94 -9.52 4.20 -1.11
C ILE A 94 -8.13 4.83 -1.25
N SER A 95 -7.37 4.44 -2.26
CA SER A 95 -6.04 4.99 -2.53
C SER A 95 -6.10 6.51 -2.74
N LYS A 96 -7.05 6.98 -3.55
CA LYS A 96 -7.25 8.41 -3.81
C LYS A 96 -7.60 9.17 -2.53
N ASN A 97 -8.38 8.58 -1.64
CA ASN A 97 -8.74 9.21 -0.36
C ASN A 97 -7.56 9.31 0.59
N ILE A 98 -6.61 8.37 0.52
CA ILE A 98 -5.39 8.41 1.32
C ILE A 98 -4.44 9.49 0.80
N GLN A 99 -4.23 9.54 -0.51
CA GLN A 99 -3.35 10.53 -1.17
C GLN A 99 -4.06 11.10 -2.39
N LYS A 100 -4.54 12.33 -2.28
CA LYS A 100 -5.32 12.98 -3.33
C LYS A 100 -4.47 13.50 -4.48
N ASN A 101 -3.21 13.90 -4.20
CA ASN A 101 -2.32 14.50 -5.18
C ASN A 101 -1.30 13.47 -5.68
N ARG A 102 -0.95 13.54 -6.97
CA ARG A 102 0.08 12.70 -7.60
C ARG A 102 -0.20 11.20 -7.41
N ASN A 103 -1.46 10.81 -7.52
CA ASN A 103 -1.87 9.43 -7.34
C ASN A 103 -2.39 8.87 -8.66
N LEU A 104 -1.76 7.78 -9.12
CA LEU A 104 -2.18 7.08 -10.34
C LEU A 104 -3.62 6.55 -10.27
N ALA A 105 -4.14 6.30 -9.06
CA ALA A 105 -5.52 5.86 -8.88
C ALA A 105 -6.52 6.83 -9.51
N SER A 106 -6.27 8.13 -9.45
CA SER A 106 -7.13 9.15 -10.08
C SER A 106 -7.19 8.96 -11.59
N GLU A 107 -6.07 8.66 -12.23
CA GLU A 107 -6.01 8.38 -13.67
C GLU A 107 -6.74 7.08 -14.01
N TYR A 108 -6.58 6.05 -13.21
CA TYR A 108 -7.24 4.76 -13.43
C TYR A 108 -8.76 4.90 -13.33
N ILE A 109 -9.24 5.63 -12.33
CA ILE A 109 -10.67 5.91 -12.16
C ILE A 109 -11.21 6.67 -13.37
N ALA A 110 -10.51 7.71 -13.81
CA ALA A 110 -10.92 8.51 -14.95
C ALA A 110 -11.03 7.68 -16.23
N ARG A 111 -10.06 6.79 -16.48
CA ARG A 111 -10.09 5.90 -17.64
C ARG A 111 -11.24 4.91 -17.59
N LEU A 112 -11.57 4.41 -16.39
CA LEU A 112 -12.65 3.45 -16.23
C LEU A 112 -14.02 4.10 -16.45
N GLN A 113 -14.15 5.38 -16.11
CA GLN A 113 -15.39 6.16 -16.25
C GLN A 113 -15.55 6.85 -17.61
N ALA A 114 -14.52 6.82 -18.44
CA ALA A 114 -14.52 7.47 -19.75
C ALA A 114 -15.42 6.74 -20.76
#